data_b933d3ffe133055a28176ce1920396ca
#
_entry.id   b933d3ffe133055a28176ce1920396ca
#
_cell.length_a   1.000
_cell.length_b   1.000
_cell.length_c   1.000
_cell.angle_alpha   90.00
_cell.angle_beta   90.00
_cell.angle_gamma   90.00
#
_symmetry.space_group_name_H-M   'P 1'
#
loop_
_entity.id
_entity.type
_entity.pdbx_description
1 polymer ?
#
loop_
_entity_poly.entity_id
_entity_poly.type
_entity_poly.pdbx_seq_one_letter_code
_entity_poly.pdbx_strand_id
1 'polypeptide(L)'
;MLRRTLLASAAAFAGLTGAAVAQDDPLKVGFVYVGPVGDGGWTYEHHQGLLAVEEHFGDAVETVFVESVPEGPDAERVMTQMALEGADLIFTTSFGYMDPTINVAAQFPDVRFEHATGFKTADNVSNYSARFYEGRAVQGHIAGQMTESNIIGYIASFPIPEVIRGINSAYLHAKEVNPDVEFKIIWAYTWFDPAKEAEAANTLIEQGADFILQHTDSTAPQAAAEAANEAGATVYTFGQASDMIEFAPAPRVSSIIDNWAPYYIDRTQAVIDGSWETVSTWDGMDTGMVEIGEITDAVPAEIKASAEEMIAAITAGDYHPFTGPINRQDGSAWLADGETAADYGNEGIAGMNFYVEGLTAEVPQ
;
A
#
# COMPACT_ATOMS: atom_id res chain seq x y z
N MET A 1 -93.42 -34.68 2.17
CA MET A 1 -92.84 -33.59 2.92
C MET A 1 -91.31 -33.81 3.00
N LEU A 2 -90.56 -33.22 2.09
CA LEU A 2 -89.11 -33.38 2.04
C LEU A 2 -88.41 -32.20 2.78
N ARG A 3 -87.63 -32.53 3.81
CA ARG A 3 -86.74 -31.56 4.45
C ARG A 3 -85.39 -31.58 3.68
N ARG A 4 -85.06 -30.46 3.10
CA ARG A 4 -83.70 -30.22 2.51
C ARG A 4 -82.80 -29.68 3.59
N THR A 5 -81.74 -30.41 3.86
CA THR A 5 -80.62 -29.98 4.73
C THR A 5 -79.63 -29.25 3.87
N LEU A 6 -79.35 -27.98 4.17
CA LEU A 6 -78.26 -27.18 3.59
C LEU A 6 -76.94 -27.46 4.37
N LEU A 7 -75.95 -27.99 3.72
CA LEU A 7 -74.62 -28.07 4.21
C LEU A 7 -73.87 -26.75 3.84
N ALA A 8 -73.44 -26.00 4.85
CA ALA A 8 -72.61 -24.84 4.71
C ALA A 8 -71.13 -25.30 4.77
N SER A 9 -70.40 -25.20 3.66
CA SER A 9 -68.96 -25.41 3.62
C SER A 9 -68.23 -24.12 4.06
N ALA A 10 -67.57 -24.16 5.20
CA ALA A 10 -66.64 -23.11 5.64
C ALA A 10 -65.29 -23.35 4.98
N ALA A 11 -64.86 -22.46 4.06
CA ALA A 11 -63.55 -22.42 3.52
C ALA A 11 -62.61 -21.72 4.52
N ALA A 12 -61.66 -22.46 5.09
CA ALA A 12 -60.62 -21.90 5.90
C ALA A 12 -59.56 -21.26 4.99
N PHE A 13 -59.45 -19.94 5.01
CA PHE A 13 -58.32 -19.21 4.44
C PHE A 13 -57.14 -19.34 5.42
N ALA A 14 -56.19 -20.19 5.07
CA ALA A 14 -54.85 -20.18 5.71
C ALA A 14 -54.09 -18.95 5.19
N GLY A 15 -54.00 -17.91 6.01
CA GLY A 15 -53.15 -16.78 5.76
C GLY A 15 -51.68 -17.23 5.88
N LEU A 16 -50.97 -17.27 4.78
CA LEU A 16 -49.53 -17.28 4.77
C LEU A 16 -49.04 -15.89 5.28
N THR A 17 -48.74 -15.81 6.56
CA THR A 17 -47.90 -14.74 7.08
C THR A 17 -46.51 -15.03 6.58
N GLY A 18 -46.11 -14.41 5.47
CA GLY A 18 -44.71 -14.29 5.10
C GLY A 18 -44.00 -13.61 6.28
N ALA A 19 -43.14 -14.31 6.95
CA ALA A 19 -42.16 -13.65 7.79
C ALA A 19 -41.39 -12.70 6.87
N ALA A 20 -41.56 -11.39 7.03
CA ALA A 20 -40.61 -10.42 6.53
C ALA A 20 -39.31 -10.79 7.22
N VAL A 21 -38.33 -11.26 6.45
CA VAL A 21 -36.94 -11.31 6.88
C VAL A 21 -36.64 -9.85 7.20
N ALA A 22 -36.39 -9.54 8.46
CA ALA A 22 -35.81 -8.26 8.81
C ALA A 22 -34.52 -8.20 8.00
N GLN A 23 -34.42 -7.26 7.08
CA GLN A 23 -33.16 -6.95 6.44
C GLN A 23 -32.35 -6.34 7.58
N ASP A 24 -31.31 -7.04 8.04
CA ASP A 24 -30.36 -6.46 8.98
C ASP A 24 -29.86 -5.15 8.37
N ASP A 25 -29.69 -4.11 9.18
CA ASP A 25 -29.13 -2.85 8.70
C ASP A 25 -27.76 -3.14 8.04
N PRO A 26 -27.40 -2.45 6.94
CA PRO A 26 -26.14 -2.69 6.27
C PRO A 26 -24.97 -2.46 7.22
N LEU A 27 -23.93 -3.30 7.13
CA LEU A 27 -22.69 -3.09 7.87
C LEU A 27 -22.07 -1.75 7.46
N LYS A 28 -21.77 -0.89 8.42
CA LYS A 28 -21.19 0.41 8.13
C LYS A 28 -19.66 0.38 8.20
N VAL A 29 -18.99 0.65 7.07
CA VAL A 29 -17.54 0.59 6.94
C VAL A 29 -16.98 1.99 6.66
N GLY A 30 -16.13 2.48 7.56
CA GLY A 30 -15.47 3.79 7.44
C GLY A 30 -14.04 3.67 6.91
N PHE A 31 -13.62 4.69 6.13
CA PHE A 31 -12.25 4.81 5.65
C PHE A 31 -11.69 6.21 5.95
N VAL A 32 -10.49 6.27 6.52
CA VAL A 32 -9.80 7.53 6.84
C VAL A 32 -8.52 7.61 6.02
N TYR A 33 -8.48 8.56 5.08
CA TYR A 33 -7.39 8.72 4.11
C TYR A 33 -6.51 9.93 4.44
N VAL A 34 -5.20 9.77 4.30
CA VAL A 34 -4.21 10.81 4.57
C VAL A 34 -4.08 11.83 3.42
N GLY A 35 -4.29 11.40 2.19
CA GLY A 35 -4.30 12.21 0.98
C GLY A 35 -5.69 12.32 0.35
N PRO A 36 -5.82 13.05 -0.75
CA PRO A 36 -7.04 13.08 -1.56
C PRO A 36 -7.17 11.81 -2.39
N VAL A 37 -8.40 11.37 -2.66
CA VAL A 37 -8.67 10.18 -3.50
C VAL A 37 -8.16 10.31 -4.95
N GLY A 38 -7.82 11.49 -5.38
CA GLY A 38 -7.25 11.80 -6.69
C GLY A 38 -5.74 11.98 -6.67
N ASP A 39 -5.01 11.51 -5.64
CA ASP A 39 -3.55 11.61 -5.57
C ASP A 39 -2.84 10.80 -6.67
N GLY A 40 -3.50 9.74 -7.14
CA GLY A 40 -2.97 8.81 -8.14
C GLY A 40 -1.99 7.79 -7.58
N GLY A 41 -1.82 7.72 -6.26
CA GLY A 41 -0.92 6.82 -5.56
C GLY A 41 -1.59 6.08 -4.40
N TRP A 42 -1.12 6.31 -3.18
CA TRP A 42 -1.53 5.61 -1.97
C TRP A 42 -3.02 5.70 -1.67
N THR A 43 -3.55 6.92 -1.57
CA THR A 43 -4.98 7.12 -1.25
C THR A 43 -5.87 6.64 -2.39
N TYR A 44 -5.45 6.82 -3.64
CA TYR A 44 -6.15 6.30 -4.80
C TYR A 44 -6.34 4.77 -4.69
N GLU A 45 -5.29 4.00 -4.40
CA GLU A 45 -5.39 2.53 -4.30
C GLU A 45 -6.21 2.07 -3.09
N HIS A 46 -6.12 2.75 -1.95
CA HIS A 46 -7.01 2.48 -0.83
C HIS A 46 -8.48 2.74 -1.18
N HIS A 47 -8.74 3.75 -2.02
CA HIS A 47 -10.09 4.03 -2.49
C HIS A 47 -10.57 3.00 -3.52
N GLN A 48 -9.68 2.46 -4.38
CA GLN A 48 -10.02 1.30 -5.23
C GLN A 48 -10.41 0.10 -4.38
N GLY A 49 -9.75 -0.12 -3.25
CA GLY A 49 -10.12 -1.13 -2.27
C GLY A 49 -11.52 -0.91 -1.67
N LEU A 50 -11.88 0.35 -1.34
CA LEU A 50 -13.24 0.69 -0.91
C LEU A 50 -14.27 0.37 -2.00
N LEU A 51 -14.02 0.78 -3.24
CA LEU A 51 -14.92 0.53 -4.36
C LEU A 51 -15.11 -0.98 -4.62
N ALA A 52 -14.07 -1.77 -4.41
CA ALA A 52 -14.16 -3.24 -4.51
C ALA A 52 -15.04 -3.84 -3.38
N VAL A 53 -15.01 -3.27 -2.17
CA VAL A 53 -15.91 -3.66 -1.08
C VAL A 53 -17.36 -3.35 -1.46
N GLU A 54 -17.64 -2.15 -2.00
CA GLU A 54 -18.98 -1.78 -2.47
C GLU A 54 -19.47 -2.71 -3.59
N GLU A 55 -18.64 -3.01 -4.57
CA GLU A 55 -18.98 -3.90 -5.67
C GLU A 55 -19.26 -5.33 -5.17
N HIS A 56 -18.45 -5.82 -4.21
CA HIS A 56 -18.55 -7.18 -3.70
C HIS A 56 -19.82 -7.40 -2.84
N PHE A 57 -20.11 -6.48 -1.94
CA PHE A 57 -21.17 -6.65 -0.94
C PHE A 57 -22.51 -5.99 -1.32
N GLY A 58 -22.51 -5.02 -2.24
CA GLY A 58 -23.71 -4.28 -2.63
C GLY A 58 -24.46 -3.70 -1.43
N ASP A 59 -25.75 -3.91 -1.37
CA ASP A 59 -26.63 -3.37 -0.32
C ASP A 59 -26.37 -3.93 1.10
N ALA A 60 -25.49 -4.92 1.25
CA ALA A 60 -25.13 -5.48 2.56
C ALA A 60 -24.13 -4.60 3.34
N VAL A 61 -23.47 -3.66 2.68
CA VAL A 61 -22.46 -2.75 3.26
C VAL A 61 -22.77 -1.30 2.85
N GLU A 62 -22.65 -0.38 3.81
CA GLU A 62 -22.65 1.06 3.58
C GLU A 62 -21.25 1.60 3.84
N THR A 63 -20.57 2.15 2.84
CA THR A 63 -19.23 2.73 3.01
C THR A 63 -19.31 4.24 3.20
N VAL A 64 -18.38 4.77 4.02
CA VAL A 64 -18.14 6.20 4.18
C VAL A 64 -16.65 6.45 4.21
N PHE A 65 -16.20 7.58 3.68
CA PHE A 65 -14.78 7.96 3.77
C PHE A 65 -14.59 9.44 4.07
N VAL A 66 -13.45 9.76 4.65
CA VAL A 66 -12.95 11.15 4.81
C VAL A 66 -11.53 11.18 4.31
N GLU A 67 -11.28 12.05 3.34
CA GLU A 67 -9.98 12.23 2.71
C GLU A 67 -9.20 13.43 3.25
N SER A 68 -7.89 13.47 2.96
CA SER A 68 -7.00 14.58 3.35
C SER A 68 -7.02 14.87 4.84
N VAL A 69 -7.07 13.82 5.67
CA VAL A 69 -7.08 13.92 7.13
C VAL A 69 -5.64 13.99 7.64
N PRO A 70 -5.21 15.08 8.28
CA PRO A 70 -3.88 15.14 8.87
C PRO A 70 -3.67 14.09 9.96
N GLU A 71 -2.46 13.56 10.06
CA GLU A 71 -2.07 12.65 11.13
C GLU A 71 -2.16 13.33 12.51
N GLY A 72 -2.41 12.54 13.55
CA GLY A 72 -2.52 13.01 14.91
C GLY A 72 -3.95 13.36 15.36
N PRO A 73 -4.21 14.52 16.00
CA PRO A 73 -5.50 14.82 16.63
C PRO A 73 -6.68 14.91 15.67
N ASP A 74 -6.47 15.30 14.43
CA ASP A 74 -7.53 15.35 13.41
C ASP A 74 -7.99 13.96 13.02
N ALA A 75 -7.06 13.01 12.88
CA ALA A 75 -7.39 11.62 12.61
C ALA A 75 -8.21 11.00 13.77
N GLU A 76 -7.80 11.26 15.03
CA GLU A 76 -8.55 10.81 16.22
C GLU A 76 -9.98 11.37 16.23
N ARG A 77 -10.16 12.65 15.88
CA ARG A 77 -11.46 13.29 15.79
C ARG A 77 -12.34 12.66 14.70
N VAL A 78 -11.80 12.39 13.53
CA VAL A 78 -12.53 11.79 12.40
C VAL A 78 -12.96 10.36 12.72
N MET A 79 -12.05 9.52 13.24
CA MET A 79 -12.37 8.15 13.67
C MET A 79 -13.44 8.14 14.77
N THR A 80 -13.33 9.04 15.77
CA THR A 80 -14.32 9.20 16.83
C THR A 80 -15.69 9.53 16.26
N GLN A 81 -15.74 10.44 15.28
CA GLN A 81 -17.01 10.81 14.64
C GLN A 81 -17.62 9.63 13.88
N MET A 82 -16.84 8.89 13.10
CA MET A 82 -17.32 7.68 12.41
C MET A 82 -17.89 6.65 13.38
N ALA A 83 -17.17 6.39 14.50
CA ALA A 83 -17.63 5.46 15.53
C ALA A 83 -18.95 5.91 16.19
N LEU A 84 -19.10 7.23 16.48
CA LEU A 84 -20.35 7.80 17.02
C LEU A 84 -21.51 7.76 16.01
N GLU A 85 -21.24 7.79 14.72
CA GLU A 85 -22.20 7.66 13.64
C GLU A 85 -22.55 6.20 13.32
N GLY A 86 -22.00 5.26 14.11
CA GLY A 86 -22.33 3.85 14.08
C GLY A 86 -21.53 3.03 13.06
N ALA A 87 -20.29 3.41 12.77
CA ALA A 87 -19.40 2.54 11.99
C ALA A 87 -19.09 1.25 12.78
N ASP A 88 -19.18 0.11 12.10
CA ASP A 88 -18.87 -1.21 12.66
C ASP A 88 -17.40 -1.58 12.43
N LEU A 89 -16.84 -1.12 11.31
CA LEU A 89 -15.45 -1.34 10.89
C LEU A 89 -14.86 -0.03 10.35
N ILE A 90 -13.63 0.30 10.76
CA ILE A 90 -12.93 1.50 10.29
C ILE A 90 -11.51 1.12 9.82
N PHE A 91 -11.23 1.38 8.54
CA PHE A 91 -9.90 1.30 7.95
C PHE A 91 -9.19 2.65 8.10
N THR A 92 -7.96 2.63 8.64
CA THR A 92 -7.15 3.82 8.90
C THR A 92 -5.83 3.71 8.15
N THR A 93 -5.66 4.50 7.09
CA THR A 93 -4.71 4.23 6.01
C THR A 93 -3.46 5.10 6.03
N SER A 94 -2.85 5.30 7.20
CA SER A 94 -1.56 5.98 7.32
C SER A 94 -0.80 5.54 8.56
N PHE A 95 0.54 5.48 8.46
CA PHE A 95 1.41 5.12 9.58
C PHE A 95 1.16 5.99 10.83
N GLY A 96 1.02 7.29 10.66
CA GLY A 96 0.79 8.22 11.77
C GLY A 96 -0.60 8.17 12.39
N TYR A 97 -1.51 7.34 11.85
CA TYR A 97 -2.80 7.07 12.47
C TYR A 97 -2.73 5.99 13.56
N MET A 98 -1.57 5.36 13.79
CA MET A 98 -1.42 4.25 14.73
C MET A 98 -1.89 4.59 16.15
N ASP A 99 -1.34 5.63 16.77
CA ASP A 99 -1.71 6.04 18.12
C ASP A 99 -3.15 6.58 18.19
N PRO A 100 -3.61 7.45 17.26
CA PRO A 100 -5.02 7.81 17.14
C PRO A 100 -5.97 6.62 17.09
N THR A 101 -5.67 5.60 16.28
CA THR A 101 -6.50 4.38 16.16
C THR A 101 -6.60 3.65 17.50
N ILE A 102 -5.49 3.41 18.18
CA ILE A 102 -5.48 2.76 19.51
C ILE A 102 -6.29 3.56 20.53
N ASN A 103 -6.14 4.89 20.54
CA ASN A 103 -6.85 5.77 21.47
C ASN A 103 -8.38 5.74 21.25
N VAL A 104 -8.83 5.77 19.99
CA VAL A 104 -10.26 5.70 19.68
C VAL A 104 -10.81 4.31 19.93
N ALA A 105 -10.11 3.25 19.54
CA ALA A 105 -10.51 1.87 19.74
C ALA A 105 -10.77 1.54 21.22
N ALA A 106 -9.96 2.09 22.12
CA ALA A 106 -10.15 1.92 23.57
C ALA A 106 -11.48 2.54 24.08
N GLN A 107 -12.04 3.52 23.37
CA GLN A 107 -13.30 4.19 23.72
C GLN A 107 -14.53 3.50 23.07
N PHE A 108 -14.31 2.76 21.99
CA PHE A 108 -15.35 2.10 21.18
C PHE A 108 -15.05 0.61 21.02
N PRO A 109 -15.17 -0.22 22.09
CA PRO A 109 -14.74 -1.62 22.07
C PRO A 109 -15.57 -2.52 21.12
N ASP A 110 -16.74 -2.07 20.70
CA ASP A 110 -17.61 -2.80 19.76
C ASP A 110 -17.26 -2.50 18.28
N VAL A 111 -16.51 -1.43 18.00
CA VAL A 111 -16.04 -1.07 16.66
C VAL A 111 -14.74 -1.80 16.36
N ARG A 112 -14.59 -2.32 15.14
CA ARG A 112 -13.36 -2.95 14.66
C ARG A 112 -12.52 -1.94 13.91
N PHE A 113 -11.20 -2.02 14.07
CA PHE A 113 -10.25 -1.14 13.39
C PHE A 113 -9.20 -1.95 12.66
N GLU A 114 -8.94 -1.57 11.42
CA GLU A 114 -7.87 -2.09 10.58
C GLU A 114 -6.90 -0.95 10.27
N HIS A 115 -5.68 -1.05 10.80
CA HIS A 115 -4.68 0.02 10.70
C HIS A 115 -3.55 -0.35 9.73
N ALA A 116 -3.37 0.46 8.67
CA ALA A 116 -2.31 0.27 7.68
C ALA A 116 -0.93 0.67 8.22
N THR A 117 0.07 -0.15 7.92
CA THR A 117 1.51 0.08 8.11
C THR A 117 2.00 0.27 9.54
N GLY A 118 1.11 0.16 10.52
CA GLY A 118 1.47 0.19 11.94
C GLY A 118 1.93 -1.18 12.49
N PHE A 119 2.28 -1.18 13.78
CA PHE A 119 2.71 -2.39 14.49
C PHE A 119 2.00 -2.59 15.84
N LYS A 120 1.13 -1.68 16.24
CA LYS A 120 0.33 -1.80 17.47
C LYS A 120 -1.00 -2.48 17.16
N THR A 121 -1.42 -3.36 18.09
CA THR A 121 -2.71 -4.03 18.06
C THR A 121 -3.43 -3.86 19.39
N ALA A 122 -4.74 -4.10 19.40
CA ALA A 122 -5.57 -4.21 20.60
C ALA A 122 -6.67 -5.27 20.35
N ASP A 123 -7.53 -5.55 21.32
CA ASP A 123 -8.58 -6.56 21.19
C ASP A 123 -9.52 -6.31 19.99
N ASN A 124 -9.66 -5.05 19.59
CA ASN A 124 -10.46 -4.61 18.46
C ASN A 124 -9.66 -3.82 17.40
N VAL A 125 -8.34 -3.94 17.38
CA VAL A 125 -7.44 -3.31 16.40
C VAL A 125 -6.52 -4.36 15.80
N SER A 126 -6.65 -4.58 14.51
CA SER A 126 -5.66 -5.28 13.67
C SER A 126 -4.71 -4.28 13.03
N ASN A 127 -3.56 -4.77 12.58
CA ASN A 127 -2.74 -4.02 11.63
C ASN A 127 -2.45 -4.85 10.37
N TYR A 128 -2.21 -4.14 9.28
CA TYR A 128 -1.79 -4.74 8.01
C TYR A 128 -0.75 -3.86 7.33
N SER A 129 0.16 -4.49 6.64
CA SER A 129 1.17 -3.84 5.82
C SER A 129 1.57 -4.78 4.69
N ALA A 130 2.21 -4.22 3.67
CA ALA A 130 2.70 -5.02 2.56
C ALA A 130 4.23 -4.99 2.47
N ARG A 131 4.78 -6.04 1.85
CA ARG A 131 6.21 -6.17 1.58
C ARG A 131 6.61 -5.37 0.34
N PHE A 132 6.37 -4.04 0.36
CA PHE A 132 6.69 -3.11 -0.75
C PHE A 132 8.15 -3.22 -1.19
N TYR A 133 9.06 -3.59 -0.28
CA TYR A 133 10.48 -3.78 -0.58
C TYR A 133 10.72 -4.88 -1.64
N GLU A 134 9.78 -5.79 -1.85
CA GLU A 134 9.82 -6.78 -2.92
C GLU A 134 9.73 -6.09 -4.28
N GLY A 135 8.78 -5.17 -4.43
CA GLY A 135 8.66 -4.33 -5.64
C GLY A 135 9.85 -3.39 -5.82
N ARG A 136 10.42 -2.87 -4.72
CA ARG A 136 11.63 -2.05 -4.78
C ARG A 136 12.84 -2.82 -5.31
N ALA A 137 12.96 -4.11 -4.99
CA ALA A 137 13.99 -4.97 -5.57
C ALA A 137 13.89 -5.00 -7.10
N VAL A 138 12.70 -5.21 -7.63
CA VAL A 138 12.45 -5.23 -9.08
C VAL A 138 12.77 -3.87 -9.72
N GLN A 139 12.34 -2.76 -9.09
CA GLN A 139 12.65 -1.42 -9.58
C GLN A 139 14.16 -1.16 -9.62
N GLY A 140 14.87 -1.52 -8.55
CA GLY A 140 16.32 -1.40 -8.48
C GLY A 140 17.03 -2.23 -9.55
N HIS A 141 16.60 -3.47 -9.77
CA HIS A 141 17.13 -4.37 -10.78
C HIS A 141 16.96 -3.82 -12.21
N ILE A 142 15.80 -3.27 -12.53
CA ILE A 142 15.55 -2.64 -13.84
C ILE A 142 16.39 -1.37 -13.98
N ALA A 143 16.31 -0.45 -13.01
CA ALA A 143 17.00 0.83 -13.07
C ALA A 143 18.52 0.66 -13.12
N GLY A 144 19.10 -0.27 -12.34
CA GLY A 144 20.53 -0.55 -12.34
C GLY A 144 21.06 -1.02 -13.68
N GLN A 145 20.27 -1.81 -14.43
CA GLN A 145 20.64 -2.29 -15.76
C GLN A 145 20.46 -1.24 -16.87
N MET A 146 19.51 -0.32 -16.70
CA MET A 146 19.15 0.65 -17.74
C MET A 146 19.84 2.00 -17.59
N THR A 147 20.28 2.38 -16.37
CA THR A 147 20.88 3.70 -16.15
C THR A 147 22.14 3.89 -17.00
N GLU A 148 22.22 5.01 -17.69
CA GLU A 148 23.41 5.45 -18.44
C GLU A 148 24.26 6.41 -17.61
N SER A 149 23.64 7.17 -16.70
CA SER A 149 24.31 8.11 -15.80
C SER A 149 24.95 7.45 -14.58
N ASN A 150 24.54 6.23 -14.24
CA ASN A 150 24.77 5.56 -12.96
C ASN A 150 24.18 6.30 -11.74
N ILE A 151 23.30 7.27 -11.94
CA ILE A 151 22.66 8.04 -10.87
C ILE A 151 21.16 7.75 -10.85
N ILE A 152 20.70 7.16 -9.75
CA ILE A 152 19.29 6.91 -9.49
C ILE A 152 18.82 7.87 -8.39
N GLY A 153 17.81 8.68 -8.69
CA GLY A 153 17.17 9.58 -7.73
C GLY A 153 16.09 8.84 -6.94
N TYR A 154 16.01 9.10 -5.65
CA TYR A 154 14.96 8.57 -4.77
C TYR A 154 14.31 9.71 -3.98
N ILE A 155 13.01 9.92 -4.17
CA ILE A 155 12.21 10.86 -3.39
C ILE A 155 11.60 10.09 -2.22
N ALA A 156 12.04 10.39 -1.01
CA ALA A 156 11.62 9.73 0.21
C ALA A 156 10.68 10.63 1.02
N SER A 157 9.66 10.04 1.65
CA SER A 157 8.69 10.74 2.48
C SER A 157 9.22 11.02 3.89
N PHE A 158 9.10 10.09 4.81
CA PHE A 158 9.57 10.20 6.18
C PHE A 158 10.57 9.09 6.53
N PRO A 159 11.56 9.34 7.41
CA PRO A 159 12.59 8.36 7.75
C PRO A 159 12.06 7.27 8.71
N ILE A 160 11.03 6.55 8.28
CA ILE A 160 10.45 5.40 8.98
C ILE A 160 10.99 4.09 8.38
N PRO A 161 10.92 2.97 9.11
CA PRO A 161 11.46 1.69 8.65
C PRO A 161 10.96 1.26 7.27
N GLU A 162 9.72 1.52 6.94
CA GLU A 162 9.12 1.19 5.64
C GLU A 162 9.85 1.86 4.48
N VAL A 163 10.09 3.16 4.59
CA VAL A 163 10.78 3.95 3.55
C VAL A 163 12.26 3.56 3.46
N ILE A 164 12.92 3.39 4.62
CA ILE A 164 14.34 3.02 4.68
C ILE A 164 14.58 1.64 4.06
N ARG A 165 13.75 0.64 4.37
CA ARG A 165 13.90 -0.69 3.75
C ARG A 165 13.62 -0.67 2.25
N GLY A 166 12.70 0.18 1.79
CA GLY A 166 12.45 0.38 0.36
C GLY A 166 13.68 0.93 -0.37
N ILE A 167 14.34 1.96 0.20
CA ILE A 167 15.58 2.51 -0.33
C ILE A 167 16.68 1.44 -0.37
N ASN A 168 16.86 0.73 0.74
CA ASN A 168 17.88 -0.32 0.86
C ASN A 168 17.68 -1.44 -0.17
N SER A 169 16.41 -1.90 -0.34
CA SER A 169 16.08 -2.94 -1.30
C SER A 169 16.37 -2.49 -2.74
N ALA A 170 15.89 -1.32 -3.14
CA ALA A 170 16.17 -0.78 -4.48
C ALA A 170 17.68 -0.62 -4.73
N TYR A 171 18.42 -0.09 -3.74
CA TYR A 171 19.86 0.09 -3.87
C TYR A 171 20.61 -1.23 -4.02
N LEU A 172 20.34 -2.22 -3.17
CA LEU A 172 21.03 -3.52 -3.21
C LEU A 172 20.89 -4.18 -4.59
N HIS A 173 19.67 -4.18 -5.15
CA HIS A 173 19.42 -4.83 -6.43
C HIS A 173 19.91 -4.03 -7.64
N ALA A 174 19.96 -2.69 -7.54
CA ALA A 174 20.64 -1.88 -8.53
C ALA A 174 22.14 -2.10 -8.50
N LYS A 175 22.72 -2.18 -7.30
CA LYS A 175 24.16 -2.37 -7.07
C LYS A 175 24.66 -3.74 -7.50
N GLU A 176 23.81 -4.77 -7.38
CA GLU A 176 24.12 -6.14 -7.82
C GLU A 176 24.39 -6.21 -9.32
N VAL A 177 23.58 -5.50 -10.11
CA VAL A 177 23.66 -5.50 -11.59
C VAL A 177 24.54 -4.37 -12.14
N ASN A 178 24.75 -3.31 -11.36
CA ASN A 178 25.60 -2.17 -11.72
C ASN A 178 26.45 -1.72 -10.52
N PRO A 179 27.70 -2.18 -10.42
CA PRO A 179 28.59 -1.81 -9.31
C PRO A 179 28.90 -0.32 -9.19
N ASP A 180 28.68 0.47 -10.23
CA ASP A 180 29.00 1.90 -10.27
C ASP A 180 27.80 2.78 -9.90
N VAL A 181 26.61 2.18 -9.63
CA VAL A 181 25.40 2.95 -9.34
C VAL A 181 25.53 3.76 -8.05
N GLU A 182 25.03 5.00 -8.09
CA GLU A 182 24.88 5.92 -6.97
C GLU A 182 23.40 6.27 -6.77
N PHE A 183 22.93 6.22 -5.52
CA PHE A 183 21.61 6.71 -5.14
C PHE A 183 21.71 8.11 -4.55
N LYS A 184 20.93 9.05 -5.10
CA LYS A 184 20.72 10.39 -4.54
C LYS A 184 19.33 10.46 -3.92
N ILE A 185 19.26 10.73 -2.62
CA ILE A 185 18.03 10.67 -1.84
C ILE A 185 17.64 12.07 -1.40
N ILE A 186 16.39 12.46 -1.67
CA ILE A 186 15.79 13.69 -1.15
C ILE A 186 14.63 13.32 -0.24
N TRP A 187 14.67 13.75 1.01
CA TRP A 187 13.61 13.60 1.99
C TRP A 187 12.64 14.78 1.88
N ALA A 188 11.43 14.51 1.39
CA ALA A 188 10.39 15.53 1.17
C ALA A 188 9.63 15.90 2.45
N TYR A 189 9.67 15.04 3.48
CA TYR A 189 8.92 15.18 4.74
C TYR A 189 7.43 15.44 4.53
N THR A 190 6.86 14.70 3.61
CA THR A 190 5.43 14.67 3.31
C THR A 190 5.07 13.32 2.70
N TRP A 191 3.82 12.90 2.84
CA TRP A 191 3.25 11.81 2.04
C TRP A 191 2.80 12.36 0.69
N PHE A 192 2.07 13.47 0.68
CA PHE A 192 1.51 14.08 -0.52
C PHE A 192 1.73 15.60 -0.50
N ASP A 193 2.57 16.10 -1.38
CA ASP A 193 2.79 17.52 -1.67
C ASP A 193 3.36 17.63 -3.09
N PRO A 194 2.48 17.77 -4.12
CA PRO A 194 2.92 17.78 -5.51
C PRO A 194 4.00 18.84 -5.82
N ALA A 195 3.99 19.95 -5.10
CA ALA A 195 5.00 21.00 -5.32
C ALA A 195 6.39 20.60 -4.83
N LYS A 196 6.47 20.04 -3.61
CA LYS A 196 7.74 19.53 -3.06
C LYS A 196 8.25 18.31 -3.84
N GLU A 197 7.36 17.44 -4.26
CA GLU A 197 7.70 16.24 -5.02
C GLU A 197 8.24 16.58 -6.41
N ALA A 198 7.62 17.55 -7.11
CA ALA A 198 8.14 18.08 -8.37
C ALA A 198 9.49 18.77 -8.20
N GLU A 199 9.68 19.58 -7.12
CA GLU A 199 10.96 20.22 -6.80
C GLU A 199 12.06 19.18 -6.54
N ALA A 200 11.76 18.12 -5.79
CA ALA A 200 12.67 17.03 -5.52
C ALA A 200 13.05 16.29 -6.81
N ALA A 201 12.08 15.95 -7.67
CA ALA A 201 12.32 15.31 -8.96
C ALA A 201 13.21 16.17 -9.86
N ASN A 202 12.89 17.46 -10.04
CA ASN A 202 13.70 18.36 -10.83
C ASN A 202 15.14 18.49 -10.29
N THR A 203 15.28 18.58 -8.97
CA THR A 203 16.61 18.66 -8.34
C THR A 203 17.43 17.39 -8.59
N LEU A 204 16.82 16.21 -8.52
CA LEU A 204 17.51 14.94 -8.81
C LEU A 204 17.90 14.85 -10.28
N ILE A 205 17.03 15.26 -11.20
CA ILE A 205 17.28 15.33 -12.64
C ILE A 205 18.43 16.29 -12.95
N GLU A 206 18.44 17.49 -12.36
CA GLU A 206 19.53 18.46 -12.48
C GLU A 206 20.87 17.92 -11.93
N GLN A 207 20.81 17.03 -10.94
CA GLN A 207 21.99 16.34 -10.41
C GLN A 207 22.44 15.14 -11.25
N GLY A 208 21.78 14.89 -12.38
CA GLY A 208 22.15 13.88 -13.36
C GLY A 208 21.44 12.54 -13.19
N ALA A 209 20.42 12.44 -12.35
CA ALA A 209 19.62 11.20 -12.26
C ALA A 209 18.84 10.99 -13.55
N ASP A 210 18.95 9.78 -14.13
CA ASP A 210 18.18 9.33 -15.28
C ASP A 210 17.08 8.33 -14.90
N PHE A 211 16.99 7.98 -13.62
CA PHE A 211 15.88 7.27 -13.01
C PHE A 211 15.38 8.01 -11.79
N ILE A 212 14.06 8.14 -11.64
CA ILE A 212 13.40 8.70 -10.45
C ILE A 212 12.50 7.63 -9.84
N LEU A 213 12.85 7.22 -8.63
CA LEU A 213 12.02 6.42 -7.75
C LEU A 213 11.40 7.32 -6.69
N GLN A 214 10.21 7.00 -6.22
CA GLN A 214 9.54 7.77 -5.17
C GLN A 214 8.89 6.87 -4.13
N HIS A 215 8.76 7.40 -2.92
CA HIS A 215 7.92 6.89 -1.83
C HIS A 215 7.10 8.05 -1.27
N THR A 216 6.49 8.76 -2.17
CA THR A 216 5.52 9.86 -1.99
C THR A 216 4.38 9.62 -2.98
N ASP A 217 3.24 10.27 -2.80
CA ASP A 217 1.98 9.77 -3.36
C ASP A 217 1.51 10.52 -4.61
N SER A 218 2.08 11.71 -4.91
CA SER A 218 1.64 12.46 -6.07
C SER A 218 2.27 11.98 -7.37
N THR A 219 1.61 12.27 -8.47
CA THR A 219 2.10 12.03 -9.84
C THR A 219 3.03 13.13 -10.36
N ALA A 220 3.38 14.09 -9.52
CA ALA A 220 4.22 15.21 -9.90
C ALA A 220 5.66 14.83 -10.31
N PRO A 221 6.31 13.82 -9.71
CA PRO A 221 7.62 13.34 -10.19
C PRO A 221 7.58 12.78 -11.62
N GLN A 222 6.51 12.06 -11.99
CA GLN A 222 6.31 11.54 -13.35
C GLN A 222 6.15 12.68 -14.34
N ALA A 223 5.33 13.67 -14.01
CA ALA A 223 5.14 14.86 -14.86
C ALA A 223 6.44 15.68 -15.01
N ALA A 224 7.27 15.77 -13.96
CA ALA A 224 8.57 16.42 -14.04
C ALA A 224 9.54 15.68 -14.97
N ALA A 225 9.57 14.34 -14.91
CA ALA A 225 10.38 13.51 -15.81
C ALA A 225 9.89 13.62 -17.27
N GLU A 226 8.58 13.62 -17.49
CA GLU A 226 8.01 13.82 -18.82
C GLU A 226 8.41 15.18 -19.41
N ALA A 227 8.29 16.26 -18.63
CA ALA A 227 8.72 17.60 -19.04
C ALA A 227 10.23 17.67 -19.33
N ALA A 228 11.06 16.98 -18.57
CA ALA A 228 12.50 16.89 -18.84
C ALA A 228 12.78 16.15 -20.15
N ASN A 229 12.06 15.08 -20.44
CA ASN A 229 12.17 14.33 -21.68
C ASN A 229 11.72 15.15 -22.90
N GLU A 230 10.67 15.93 -22.78
CA GLU A 230 10.25 16.90 -23.82
C GLU A 230 11.33 17.97 -24.07
N ALA A 231 12.09 18.34 -23.06
CA ALA A 231 13.24 19.24 -23.16
C ALA A 231 14.50 18.59 -23.71
N GLY A 232 14.48 17.27 -23.98
CA GLY A 232 15.58 16.52 -24.62
C GLY A 232 16.46 15.73 -23.66
N ALA A 233 16.05 15.56 -22.38
CA ALA A 233 16.67 14.61 -21.46
C ALA A 233 16.19 13.18 -21.76
N THR A 234 16.79 12.20 -21.07
CA THR A 234 16.25 10.83 -20.97
C THR A 234 16.12 10.50 -19.50
N VAL A 235 14.90 10.52 -18.98
CA VAL A 235 14.62 10.23 -17.57
C VAL A 235 13.47 9.23 -17.54
N TYR A 236 13.63 8.20 -16.72
CA TYR A 236 12.64 7.15 -16.49
C TYR A 236 12.07 7.23 -15.08
N THR A 237 10.84 6.75 -14.92
CA THR A 237 10.15 6.69 -13.63
C THR A 237 9.50 5.35 -13.39
N PHE A 238 9.10 5.13 -12.15
CA PHE A 238 8.21 4.03 -11.76
C PHE A 238 6.95 4.59 -11.11
N GLY A 239 5.81 3.93 -11.31
CA GLY A 239 4.61 4.19 -10.55
C GLY A 239 4.78 3.76 -9.08
N GLN A 240 4.17 4.52 -8.17
CA GLN A 240 4.20 4.29 -6.74
C GLN A 240 2.79 4.05 -6.21
N ALA A 241 2.62 2.95 -5.48
CA ALA A 241 1.36 2.45 -4.93
C ALA A 241 0.29 2.13 -5.98
N SER A 242 0.28 2.84 -7.12
CA SER A 242 -0.57 2.61 -8.28
C SER A 242 0.22 2.59 -9.59
N ASP A 243 -0.45 2.28 -10.69
CA ASP A 243 0.21 2.21 -12.00
C ASP A 243 0.74 3.56 -12.48
N MET A 244 0.08 4.66 -12.21
CA MET A 244 0.41 6.03 -12.60
C MET A 244 0.62 6.26 -14.12
N ILE A 245 0.32 5.28 -14.97
CA ILE A 245 0.61 5.35 -16.42
C ILE A 245 -0.15 6.46 -17.13
N GLU A 246 -1.31 6.83 -16.64
CA GLU A 246 -2.14 7.89 -17.22
C GLU A 246 -1.49 9.27 -17.10
N PHE A 247 -0.55 9.44 -16.14
CA PHE A 247 0.09 10.73 -15.85
C PHE A 247 1.41 10.92 -16.56
N ALA A 248 2.15 9.85 -16.81
CA ALA A 248 3.42 9.89 -17.51
C ALA A 248 3.69 8.57 -18.26
N PRO A 249 2.96 8.29 -19.35
CA PRO A 249 3.07 7.00 -20.03
C PRO A 249 4.46 6.76 -20.65
N ALA A 250 5.14 7.81 -21.12
CA ALA A 250 6.44 7.66 -21.78
C ALA A 250 7.61 7.48 -20.83
N PRO A 251 7.75 8.23 -19.71
CA PRO A 251 8.83 8.02 -18.75
C PRO A 251 8.67 6.78 -17.87
N ARG A 252 7.42 6.34 -17.61
CA ARG A 252 7.16 5.21 -16.72
C ARG A 252 7.60 3.89 -17.38
N VAL A 253 8.45 3.13 -16.69
CA VAL A 253 8.92 1.83 -17.17
C VAL A 253 8.21 0.64 -16.52
N SER A 254 7.73 0.79 -15.29
CA SER A 254 6.91 -0.15 -14.54
C SER A 254 6.34 0.54 -13.30
N SER A 255 5.68 -0.20 -12.40
CA SER A 255 5.09 0.32 -11.15
C SER A 255 5.07 -0.73 -10.05
N ILE A 256 4.98 -0.27 -8.81
CA ILE A 256 4.51 -1.06 -7.67
C ILE A 256 3.04 -0.70 -7.49
N ILE A 257 2.18 -1.70 -7.42
CA ILE A 257 0.74 -1.55 -7.20
C ILE A 257 0.39 -2.20 -5.86
N ASP A 258 -0.32 -1.47 -5.03
CA ASP A 258 -0.76 -1.91 -3.71
C ASP A 258 -2.20 -2.41 -3.81
N ASN A 259 -2.41 -3.71 -3.96
CA ASN A 259 -3.72 -4.30 -4.13
C ASN A 259 -4.39 -4.59 -2.77
N TRP A 260 -5.10 -3.62 -2.23
CA TRP A 260 -5.79 -3.71 -0.95
C TRP A 260 -7.15 -4.43 -1.02
N ALA A 261 -7.74 -4.57 -2.19
CA ALA A 261 -9.11 -5.04 -2.37
C ALA A 261 -9.38 -6.42 -1.74
N PRO A 262 -8.55 -7.47 -1.94
CA PRO A 262 -8.79 -8.76 -1.31
C PRO A 262 -8.80 -8.69 0.21
N TYR A 263 -7.84 -7.95 0.79
CA TYR A 263 -7.76 -7.77 2.24
C TYR A 263 -9.00 -7.09 2.80
N TYR A 264 -9.46 -6.00 2.18
CA TYR A 264 -10.63 -5.26 2.63
C TYR A 264 -11.91 -6.08 2.55
N ILE A 265 -12.07 -6.86 1.48
CA ILE A 265 -13.19 -7.77 1.32
C ILE A 265 -13.16 -8.83 2.43
N ASP A 266 -12.03 -9.50 2.66
CA ASP A 266 -11.90 -10.56 3.66
C ASP A 266 -12.15 -10.04 5.08
N ARG A 267 -11.63 -8.86 5.43
CA ARG A 267 -11.82 -8.26 6.76
C ARG A 267 -13.27 -7.80 6.97
N THR A 268 -13.90 -7.24 5.95
CA THR A 268 -15.32 -6.86 5.97
C THR A 268 -16.21 -8.10 6.10
N GLN A 269 -15.92 -9.18 5.36
CA GLN A 269 -16.63 -10.45 5.47
C GLN A 269 -16.50 -11.06 6.88
N ALA A 270 -15.31 -10.99 7.46
CA ALA A 270 -15.08 -11.49 8.82
C ALA A 270 -15.94 -10.76 9.88
N VAL A 271 -16.19 -9.45 9.71
CA VAL A 271 -17.09 -8.71 10.59
C VAL A 271 -18.55 -9.15 10.37
N ILE A 272 -18.98 -9.30 9.11
CA ILE A 272 -20.33 -9.79 8.77
C ILE A 272 -20.58 -11.17 9.38
N ASP A 273 -19.61 -12.08 9.31
CA ASP A 273 -19.73 -13.46 9.80
C ASP A 273 -19.55 -13.56 11.33
N GLY A 274 -19.14 -12.49 12.00
CA GLY A 274 -18.78 -12.49 13.41
C GLY A 274 -17.51 -13.31 13.73
N SER A 275 -16.68 -13.56 12.73
CA SER A 275 -15.40 -14.31 12.84
C SER A 275 -14.18 -13.40 12.93
N TRP A 276 -14.38 -12.08 12.93
CA TRP A 276 -13.30 -11.12 13.01
C TRP A 276 -12.47 -11.33 14.29
N GLU A 277 -11.17 -11.42 14.12
CA GLU A 277 -10.20 -11.47 15.22
C GLU A 277 -9.04 -10.52 14.94
N THR A 278 -8.34 -10.12 15.97
CA THR A 278 -7.13 -9.30 15.84
C THR A 278 -6.03 -10.09 15.17
N VAL A 279 -5.51 -9.55 14.07
CA VAL A 279 -4.38 -10.11 13.31
C VAL A 279 -3.33 -9.03 13.03
N SER A 280 -2.12 -9.49 12.70
CA SER A 280 -1.09 -8.65 12.09
C SER A 280 -0.75 -9.27 10.74
N THR A 281 -1.10 -8.57 9.66
CA THR A 281 -0.88 -9.03 8.29
C THR A 281 0.37 -8.41 7.70
N TRP A 282 1.21 -9.24 7.07
CA TRP A 282 2.44 -8.83 6.39
C TRP A 282 2.57 -9.61 5.08
N ASP A 283 1.86 -9.15 4.07
CA ASP A 283 1.70 -9.84 2.81
C ASP A 283 2.50 -9.16 1.70
N GLY A 284 2.73 -9.86 0.60
CA GLY A 284 3.56 -9.36 -0.49
C GLY A 284 3.12 -9.87 -1.85
N MET A 285 4.09 -10.12 -2.74
CA MET A 285 3.81 -10.63 -4.09
C MET A 285 3.21 -12.04 -4.08
N ASP A 286 3.54 -12.86 -3.09
CA ASP A 286 3.05 -14.23 -2.94
C ASP A 286 1.53 -14.31 -2.69
N THR A 287 0.95 -13.27 -2.12
CA THR A 287 -0.49 -13.16 -1.87
C THR A 287 -1.21 -12.23 -2.87
N GLY A 288 -0.45 -11.51 -3.69
CA GLY A 288 -0.98 -10.49 -4.59
C GLY A 288 -1.32 -9.17 -3.91
N MET A 289 -0.87 -8.95 -2.66
CA MET A 289 -1.04 -7.63 -2.01
C MET A 289 -0.07 -6.59 -2.58
N VAL A 290 1.08 -7.03 -3.10
CA VAL A 290 2.01 -6.23 -3.90
C VAL A 290 2.04 -6.81 -5.30
N GLU A 291 1.77 -5.98 -6.29
CA GLU A 291 1.84 -6.35 -7.70
C GLU A 291 2.85 -5.47 -8.43
N ILE A 292 3.44 -5.99 -9.51
CA ILE A 292 4.25 -5.22 -10.42
C ILE A 292 3.42 -4.92 -11.67
N GLY A 293 3.23 -3.65 -11.97
CA GLY A 293 2.55 -3.19 -13.15
C GLY A 293 3.32 -3.54 -14.44
N GLU A 294 2.67 -3.34 -15.56
CA GLU A 294 3.26 -3.65 -16.87
C GLU A 294 4.68 -3.07 -17.00
N ILE A 295 5.65 -3.94 -17.31
CA ILE A 295 6.98 -3.52 -17.72
C ILE A 295 6.87 -3.13 -19.20
N THR A 296 7.04 -1.83 -19.48
CA THR A 296 6.82 -1.25 -20.82
C THR A 296 7.88 -1.67 -21.84
N ASP A 297 7.61 -1.41 -23.12
CA ASP A 297 8.54 -1.67 -24.20
C ASP A 297 9.76 -0.70 -24.20
N ALA A 298 9.79 0.30 -23.31
CA ALA A 298 10.98 1.11 -23.06
C ALA A 298 12.10 0.31 -22.39
N VAL A 299 11.75 -0.79 -21.70
CA VAL A 299 12.71 -1.70 -21.08
C VAL A 299 13.18 -2.72 -22.12
N PRO A 300 14.50 -2.87 -22.37
CA PRO A 300 15.04 -3.89 -23.26
C PRO A 300 14.56 -5.30 -22.91
N ALA A 301 14.30 -6.11 -23.93
CA ALA A 301 13.68 -7.43 -23.76
C ALA A 301 14.45 -8.37 -22.81
N GLU A 302 15.77 -8.31 -22.80
CA GLU A 302 16.62 -9.08 -21.88
C GLU A 302 16.48 -8.63 -20.41
N ILE A 303 16.33 -7.32 -20.19
CA ILE A 303 16.12 -6.77 -18.84
C ILE A 303 14.70 -7.09 -18.37
N LYS A 304 13.71 -6.96 -19.24
CA LYS A 304 12.33 -7.36 -18.96
C LYS A 304 12.25 -8.83 -18.55
N ALA A 305 12.89 -9.73 -19.30
CA ALA A 305 12.91 -11.15 -18.99
C ALA A 305 13.55 -11.43 -17.63
N SER A 306 14.68 -10.78 -17.30
CA SER A 306 15.34 -10.97 -16.00
C SER A 306 14.53 -10.40 -14.85
N ALA A 307 13.80 -9.30 -15.04
CA ALA A 307 12.88 -8.75 -14.05
C ALA A 307 11.67 -9.68 -13.83
N GLU A 308 11.11 -10.25 -14.89
CA GLU A 308 10.02 -11.24 -14.81
C GLU A 308 10.45 -12.53 -14.08
N GLU A 309 11.71 -12.98 -14.28
CA GLU A 309 12.30 -14.10 -13.51
C GLU A 309 12.41 -13.75 -12.02
N MET A 310 12.86 -12.55 -11.68
CA MET A 310 12.93 -12.08 -10.29
C MET A 310 11.54 -12.01 -9.65
N ILE A 311 10.55 -11.43 -10.33
CA ILE A 311 9.16 -11.36 -9.87
C ILE A 311 8.63 -12.78 -9.59
N ALA A 312 8.83 -13.71 -10.51
CA ALA A 312 8.40 -15.10 -10.34
C ALA A 312 9.08 -15.78 -9.14
N ALA A 313 10.38 -15.55 -8.93
CA ALA A 313 11.14 -16.14 -7.82
C ALA A 313 10.69 -15.55 -6.46
N ILE A 314 10.43 -14.24 -6.38
CA ILE A 314 9.90 -13.60 -5.16
C ILE A 314 8.49 -14.15 -4.86
N THR A 315 7.61 -14.18 -5.86
CA THR A 315 6.23 -14.69 -5.73
C THR A 315 6.19 -16.15 -5.27
N ALA A 316 7.13 -16.97 -5.75
CA ALA A 316 7.24 -18.37 -5.35
C ALA A 316 7.90 -18.58 -3.98
N GLY A 317 8.48 -17.54 -3.38
CA GLY A 317 9.27 -17.62 -2.15
C GLY A 317 10.66 -18.24 -2.33
N ASP A 318 11.12 -18.40 -3.57
CA ASP A 318 12.44 -18.93 -3.92
C ASP A 318 13.55 -17.88 -3.79
N TYR A 319 13.19 -16.62 -3.78
CA TYR A 319 14.08 -15.47 -3.61
C TYR A 319 13.52 -14.46 -2.60
N HIS A 320 14.38 -14.01 -1.68
CA HIS A 320 14.03 -12.95 -0.73
C HIS A 320 14.99 -11.77 -0.90
N PRO A 321 14.49 -10.52 -1.10
CA PRO A 321 15.31 -9.36 -1.40
C PRO A 321 16.40 -9.04 -0.37
N PHE A 322 16.19 -9.40 0.89
CA PHE A 322 17.20 -9.26 1.94
C PHE A 322 17.77 -10.63 2.31
N THR A 323 18.56 -11.20 1.40
CA THR A 323 19.36 -12.40 1.64
C THR A 323 20.84 -12.01 1.67
N GLY A 324 21.54 -12.40 2.75
CA GLY A 324 22.94 -12.04 2.98
C GLY A 324 23.94 -12.69 2.01
N PRO A 325 25.18 -12.18 2.00
CA PRO A 325 25.76 -11.30 3.00
C PRO A 325 25.38 -9.82 2.80
N ILE A 326 24.90 -9.16 3.83
CA ILE A 326 24.57 -7.74 3.82
C ILE A 326 25.21 -7.06 5.05
N ASN A 327 25.93 -5.97 4.80
CA ASN A 327 26.48 -5.11 5.85
C ASN A 327 25.65 -3.83 6.00
N ARG A 328 25.66 -3.27 7.21
CA ARG A 328 25.17 -1.91 7.46
C ARG A 328 26.18 -0.89 6.92
N GLN A 329 25.73 0.34 6.76
CA GLN A 329 26.54 1.46 6.25
C GLN A 329 27.85 1.69 7.03
N ASP A 330 27.87 1.39 8.32
CA ASP A 330 29.07 1.47 9.17
C ASP A 330 30.04 0.31 9.00
N GLY A 331 29.77 -0.62 8.09
CA GLY A 331 30.55 -1.82 7.82
C GLY A 331 30.28 -2.98 8.77
N SER A 332 29.39 -2.84 9.75
CA SER A 332 29.00 -3.95 10.62
C SER A 332 28.11 -4.95 9.87
N ALA A 333 28.31 -6.25 10.08
CA ALA A 333 27.48 -7.26 9.47
C ALA A 333 26.03 -7.16 9.97
N TRP A 334 25.07 -7.25 9.04
CA TRP A 334 23.67 -7.41 9.37
C TRP A 334 23.19 -8.83 9.10
N LEU A 335 23.41 -9.35 7.91
CA LEU A 335 23.07 -10.72 7.53
C LEU A 335 24.32 -11.46 7.07
N ALA A 336 24.47 -12.70 7.53
CA ALA A 336 25.52 -13.60 7.06
C ALA A 336 25.18 -14.17 5.67
N ASP A 337 26.15 -14.83 5.04
CA ASP A 337 25.96 -15.47 3.74
C ASP A 337 24.81 -16.51 3.79
N GLY A 338 23.83 -16.35 2.90
CA GLY A 338 22.64 -17.18 2.82
C GLY A 338 21.61 -16.96 3.94
N GLU A 339 21.84 -16.05 4.88
CA GLU A 339 20.87 -15.68 5.91
C GLU A 339 19.81 -14.74 5.31
N THR A 340 18.54 -15.06 5.53
CA THR A 340 17.41 -14.21 5.13
C THR A 340 16.92 -13.37 6.31
N ALA A 341 16.63 -12.12 6.07
CA ALA A 341 16.14 -11.22 7.12
C ALA A 341 14.79 -11.67 7.67
N ALA A 342 14.62 -11.56 9.00
CA ALA A 342 13.32 -11.74 9.62
C ALA A 342 12.41 -10.54 9.30
N ASP A 343 11.16 -10.80 8.97
CA ASP A 343 10.21 -9.76 8.56
C ASP A 343 9.78 -8.87 9.73
N TYR A 344 9.49 -9.43 10.87
CA TYR A 344 9.01 -8.72 12.05
C TYR A 344 10.04 -8.63 13.18
N GLY A 345 9.93 -7.55 13.96
CA GLY A 345 10.74 -7.27 15.13
C GLY A 345 11.74 -6.13 14.92
N ASN A 346 12.29 -5.63 16.04
CA ASN A 346 13.21 -4.47 16.02
C ASN A 346 14.54 -4.75 15.30
N GLU A 347 14.94 -6.02 15.21
CA GLU A 347 16.17 -6.45 14.53
C GLU A 347 15.90 -6.98 13.12
N GLY A 348 14.62 -7.12 12.73
CA GLY A 348 14.17 -7.52 11.40
C GLY A 348 13.92 -6.33 10.48
N ILE A 349 13.31 -6.62 9.32
CA ILE A 349 13.03 -5.63 8.28
C ILE A 349 12.00 -4.60 8.78
N ALA A 350 11.03 -5.01 9.56
CA ALA A 350 9.99 -4.12 10.10
C ALA A 350 10.55 -3.01 10.99
N GLY A 351 11.69 -3.24 11.66
CA GLY A 351 12.38 -2.26 12.51
C GLY A 351 13.58 -1.58 11.87
N MET A 352 13.80 -1.73 10.56
CA MET A 352 14.98 -1.23 9.86
C MET A 352 15.11 0.29 9.96
N ASN A 353 16.17 0.77 10.60
CA ASN A 353 16.47 2.19 10.82
C ASN A 353 17.88 2.58 10.39
N PHE A 354 18.48 1.84 9.49
CA PHE A 354 19.84 2.02 8.99
C PHE A 354 19.89 1.83 7.48
N TYR A 355 20.88 2.43 6.84
CA TYR A 355 21.22 2.12 5.46
C TYR A 355 22.20 0.95 5.36
N VAL A 356 22.15 0.24 4.22
CA VAL A 356 23.12 -0.78 3.86
C VAL A 356 24.42 -0.16 3.37
N GLU A 357 25.51 -0.94 3.43
CA GLU A 357 26.84 -0.54 2.96
C GLU A 357 26.80 -0.06 1.50
N GLY A 358 27.49 1.05 1.25
CA GLY A 358 27.60 1.67 -0.07
C GLY A 358 26.64 2.83 -0.32
N LEU A 359 25.54 2.95 0.41
CA LEU A 359 24.75 4.19 0.41
C LEU A 359 25.55 5.30 1.10
N THR A 360 25.68 6.46 0.43
CA THR A 360 26.48 7.59 0.92
C THR A 360 25.67 8.62 1.71
N ALA A 361 24.35 8.63 1.55
CA ALA A 361 23.44 9.46 2.33
C ALA A 361 23.37 8.99 3.80
N GLU A 362 23.03 9.90 4.71
CA GLU A 362 22.74 9.55 6.11
C GLU A 362 21.23 9.40 6.31
N VAL A 363 20.81 8.46 7.16
CA VAL A 363 19.41 8.40 7.62
C VAL A 363 19.15 9.62 8.50
N PRO A 364 18.16 10.47 8.17
CA PRO A 364 17.82 11.61 9.01
C PRO A 364 17.44 11.20 10.44
N GLN A 365 17.81 12.05 11.42
CA GLN A 365 17.54 11.81 12.84
C GLN A 365 16.20 12.42 13.26
#